data_5a0280999cae7e27e7dc3c0ed5624c5e
#
_entry.id   5a0280999cae7e27e7dc3c0ed5624c5e
#
_cell.length_a   1.000
_cell.length_b   1.000
_cell.length_c   1.000
_cell.angle_alpha   90.00
_cell.angle_beta   90.00
_cell.angle_gamma   90.00
#
_symmetry.space_group_name_H-M   'P 1'
#
loop_
_entity.id
_entity.type
_entity.pdbx_description
1 polymer ?
#
loop_
_entity_poly.entity_id
_entity_poly.type
_entity_poly.pdbx_seq_one_letter_code
_entity_poly.pdbx_strand_id
1 'polypeptide(L)'
;MATKLDRIEEMSAKDPSMVFTSLYHLINEDLLQECHNEMDGKKATGVDKVTKAEYGAKLDENLKDLVDRLKRKSYKPQPSLRVYIPKVNEKLRPLGMAAYEDKLVQSALGKILTAVYEPKFHHNMYGFRRNRSCHDALKELTRQVERGRNKLHC
;
A
#
# COMPACT_ATOMS: atom_id res chain seq x y z
N MET A 1 -21.70 -4.18 6.59
CA MET A 1 -21.59 -5.11 5.44
C MET A 1 -20.12 -5.35 5.20
N ALA A 2 -19.70 -6.60 5.07
CA ALA A 2 -18.32 -6.91 4.72
C ALA A 2 -17.99 -6.32 3.33
N THR A 3 -16.86 -5.65 3.22
CA THR A 3 -16.42 -5.09 1.94
C THR A 3 -15.96 -6.22 1.00
N LYS A 4 -15.79 -5.94 -0.29
CA LYS A 4 -15.23 -6.93 -1.23
C LYS A 4 -13.80 -7.33 -0.82
N LEU A 5 -13.05 -6.43 -0.19
CA LEU A 5 -11.70 -6.71 0.29
C LEU A 5 -11.70 -7.63 1.51
N ASP A 6 -12.63 -7.43 2.48
CA ASP A 6 -12.79 -8.32 3.64
C ASP A 6 -13.05 -9.76 3.19
N ARG A 7 -13.90 -9.93 2.16
CA ARG A 7 -14.17 -11.25 1.60
C ARG A 7 -12.94 -11.91 0.98
N ILE A 8 -12.08 -11.14 0.31
CA ILE A 8 -10.81 -11.67 -0.23
C ILE A 8 -9.88 -12.07 0.91
N GLU A 9 -9.79 -11.27 1.96
CA GLU A 9 -9.00 -11.56 3.15
C GLU A 9 -9.47 -12.86 3.81
N GLU A 10 -10.79 -13.05 4.02
CA GLU A 10 -11.36 -14.28 4.53
C GLU A 10 -11.05 -15.50 3.65
N MET A 11 -11.18 -15.35 2.33
CA MET A 11 -10.88 -16.45 1.38
C MET A 11 -9.40 -16.81 1.43
N SER A 12 -8.50 -15.82 1.46
CA SER A 12 -7.06 -16.02 1.56
C SER A 12 -6.64 -16.64 2.90
N ALA A 13 -7.35 -16.31 3.99
CA ALA A 13 -7.13 -16.92 5.30
C ALA A 13 -7.56 -18.39 5.35
N LYS A 14 -8.68 -18.74 4.68
CA LYS A 14 -9.20 -20.11 4.64
C LYS A 14 -8.32 -21.04 3.81
N ASP A 15 -7.80 -20.55 2.69
CA ASP A 15 -6.93 -21.32 1.80
C ASP A 15 -5.68 -20.49 1.42
N PRO A 16 -4.56 -20.68 2.14
CA PRO A 16 -3.31 -19.99 1.84
C PRO A 16 -2.73 -20.31 0.44
N SER A 17 -3.14 -21.44 -0.17
CA SER A 17 -2.70 -21.82 -1.51
C SER A 17 -3.52 -21.16 -2.63
N MET A 18 -4.63 -20.53 -2.27
CA MET A 18 -5.55 -19.91 -3.23
C MET A 18 -4.86 -18.88 -4.11
N VAL A 19 -5.07 -18.99 -5.42
CA VAL A 19 -4.57 -18.06 -6.43
C VAL A 19 -5.72 -17.17 -6.93
N PHE A 20 -5.55 -15.87 -6.76
CA PHE A 20 -6.50 -14.89 -7.25
C PHE A 20 -6.09 -14.42 -8.65
N THR A 21 -6.90 -14.71 -9.66
CA THR A 21 -6.57 -14.43 -11.07
C THR A 21 -7.21 -13.15 -11.62
N SER A 22 -8.22 -12.60 -10.93
CA SER A 22 -9.01 -11.48 -11.44
C SER A 22 -9.34 -10.47 -10.34
N LEU A 23 -8.34 -9.69 -9.90
CA LEU A 23 -8.53 -8.66 -8.87
C LEU A 23 -8.69 -7.24 -9.46
N TYR A 24 -8.46 -7.08 -10.75
CA TYR A 24 -8.43 -5.78 -11.41
C TYR A 24 -9.76 -5.01 -11.30
N HIS A 25 -10.89 -5.73 -11.35
CA HIS A 25 -12.23 -5.14 -11.22
C HIS A 25 -12.52 -4.49 -9.86
N LEU A 26 -11.64 -4.74 -8.88
CA LEU A 26 -11.74 -4.12 -7.55
C LEU A 26 -11.26 -2.67 -7.54
N ILE A 27 -10.42 -2.29 -8.52
CA ILE A 27 -10.02 -0.89 -8.68
C ILE A 27 -11.18 -0.16 -9.36
N ASN A 28 -12.09 0.34 -8.56
CA ASN A 28 -13.26 1.09 -8.97
C ASN A 28 -13.26 2.50 -8.37
N GLU A 29 -14.24 3.31 -8.75
CA GLU A 29 -14.36 4.68 -8.27
C GLU A 29 -14.47 4.75 -6.74
N ASP A 30 -15.23 3.83 -6.11
CA ASP A 30 -15.43 3.80 -4.65
C ASP A 30 -14.10 3.57 -3.91
N LEU A 31 -13.30 2.58 -4.35
CA LEU A 31 -12.00 2.29 -3.73
C LEU A 31 -11.00 3.44 -3.92
N LEU A 32 -10.99 4.06 -5.10
CA LEU A 32 -10.12 5.20 -5.38
C LEU A 32 -10.54 6.44 -4.59
N GLN A 33 -11.84 6.67 -4.41
CA GLN A 33 -12.37 7.73 -3.56
C GLN A 33 -11.99 7.53 -2.09
N GLU A 34 -12.09 6.31 -1.58
CA GLU A 34 -11.60 5.95 -0.25
C GLU A 34 -10.11 6.24 -0.11
N CYS A 35 -9.29 5.82 -1.08
CA CYS A 35 -7.86 6.13 -1.11
C CYS A 35 -7.58 7.64 -1.14
N HIS A 36 -8.37 8.42 -1.91
CA HIS A 36 -8.26 9.87 -1.93
C HIS A 36 -8.55 10.46 -0.55
N ASN A 37 -9.60 10.02 0.12
CA ASN A 37 -9.98 10.53 1.45
C ASN A 37 -8.90 10.27 2.50
N GLU A 38 -8.31 9.07 2.50
CA GLU A 38 -7.25 8.66 3.43
C GLU A 38 -5.89 9.32 3.14
N MET A 39 -5.68 9.80 1.92
CA MET A 39 -4.38 10.38 1.54
C MET A 39 -4.14 11.71 2.27
N ASP A 40 -2.96 11.86 2.87
CA ASP A 40 -2.53 13.11 3.49
C ASP A 40 -2.32 14.20 2.43
N GLY A 41 -3.05 15.31 2.56
CA GLY A 41 -2.95 16.46 1.66
C GLY A 41 -1.64 17.25 1.73
N LYS A 42 -0.82 17.01 2.77
CA LYS A 42 0.48 17.66 2.96
C LYS A 42 1.63 16.94 2.26
N LYS A 43 1.39 15.80 1.62
CA LYS A 43 2.44 15.06 0.91
C LYS A 43 2.95 15.82 -0.30
N ALA A 44 4.27 15.73 -0.52
CA ALA A 44 4.94 16.34 -1.68
C ALA A 44 4.28 15.93 -3.00
N THR A 45 4.14 16.87 -3.93
CA THR A 45 3.59 16.64 -5.26
C THR A 45 4.59 15.93 -6.17
N GLY A 46 4.09 15.26 -7.21
CA GLY A 46 4.91 14.62 -8.24
C GLY A 46 5.38 15.63 -9.31
N VAL A 47 5.75 15.09 -10.47
CA VAL A 47 6.17 15.87 -11.64
C VAL A 47 5.05 16.78 -12.18
N ASP A 48 3.80 16.34 -12.00
CA ASP A 48 2.57 17.05 -12.39
C ASP A 48 2.22 18.23 -11.49
N LYS A 49 2.90 18.36 -10.32
CA LYS A 49 2.64 19.37 -9.28
C LYS A 49 1.20 19.40 -8.76
N VAL A 50 0.39 18.41 -9.08
CA VAL A 50 -1.02 18.33 -8.66
C VAL A 50 -1.10 18.04 -7.17
N THR A 51 -1.85 18.86 -6.45
CA THR A 51 -2.14 18.70 -5.02
C THR A 51 -3.42 17.91 -4.82
N LYS A 52 -3.62 17.39 -3.58
CA LYS A 52 -4.90 16.73 -3.21
C LYS A 52 -6.10 17.64 -3.42
N ALA A 53 -5.99 18.92 -3.09
CA ALA A 53 -7.08 19.89 -3.21
C ALA A 53 -7.44 20.16 -4.68
N GLU A 54 -6.45 20.35 -5.54
CA GLU A 54 -6.66 20.56 -6.98
C GLU A 54 -7.29 19.34 -7.64
N TYR A 55 -6.79 18.13 -7.33
CA TYR A 55 -7.38 16.89 -7.84
C TYR A 55 -8.82 16.70 -7.34
N GLY A 56 -9.06 17.04 -6.07
CA GLY A 56 -10.37 16.95 -5.41
C GLY A 56 -11.41 17.92 -5.93
N ALA A 57 -11.00 19.03 -6.54
CA ALA A 57 -11.94 20.02 -7.11
C ALA A 57 -12.85 19.42 -8.21
N LYS A 58 -12.37 18.38 -8.90
CA LYS A 58 -13.12 17.63 -9.94
C LYS A 58 -13.00 16.12 -9.70
N LEU A 59 -13.17 15.70 -8.43
CA LEU A 59 -12.85 14.34 -8.02
C LEU A 59 -13.60 13.29 -8.85
N ASP A 60 -14.93 13.43 -8.98
CA ASP A 60 -15.77 12.42 -9.65
C ASP A 60 -15.40 12.27 -11.14
N GLU A 61 -15.15 13.39 -11.84
CA GLU A 61 -14.70 13.37 -13.22
C GLU A 61 -13.33 12.70 -13.36
N ASN A 62 -12.38 13.08 -12.52
CA ASN A 62 -11.02 12.56 -12.52
C ASN A 62 -10.98 11.05 -12.19
N LEU A 63 -11.74 10.60 -11.19
CA LEU A 63 -11.80 9.19 -10.84
C LEU A 63 -12.45 8.34 -11.93
N LYS A 64 -13.52 8.85 -12.55
CA LYS A 64 -14.19 8.16 -13.65
C LYS A 64 -13.26 8.00 -14.86
N ASP A 65 -12.57 9.07 -15.27
CA ASP A 65 -11.60 9.01 -16.35
C ASP A 65 -10.44 8.04 -16.02
N LEU A 66 -9.91 8.09 -14.79
CA LEU A 66 -8.86 7.19 -14.35
C LEU A 66 -9.31 5.72 -14.41
N VAL A 67 -10.50 5.39 -13.91
CA VAL A 67 -11.06 4.03 -13.96
C VAL A 67 -11.26 3.58 -15.42
N ASP A 68 -11.73 4.44 -16.29
CA ASP A 68 -11.91 4.12 -17.72
C ASP A 68 -10.55 3.86 -18.41
N ARG A 69 -9.54 4.68 -18.15
CA ARG A 69 -8.17 4.44 -18.65
C ARG A 69 -7.59 3.13 -18.13
N LEU A 70 -7.82 2.81 -16.86
CA LEU A 70 -7.43 1.54 -16.27
C LEU A 70 -8.14 0.38 -16.96
N LYS A 71 -9.47 0.39 -17.10
CA LYS A 71 -10.27 -0.66 -17.77
C LYS A 71 -9.85 -0.90 -19.21
N ARG A 72 -9.54 0.15 -19.96
CA ARG A 72 -9.06 0.06 -21.34
C ARG A 72 -7.60 -0.33 -21.47
N LYS A 73 -6.88 -0.53 -20.34
CA LYS A 73 -5.43 -0.81 -20.30
C LYS A 73 -4.59 0.29 -20.99
N SER A 74 -5.12 1.51 -21.03
CA SER A 74 -4.47 2.70 -21.61
C SER A 74 -3.78 3.57 -20.57
N TYR A 75 -3.96 3.26 -19.28
CA TYR A 75 -3.27 3.97 -18.21
C TYR A 75 -1.76 3.79 -18.31
N LYS A 76 -1.03 4.89 -18.27
CA LYS A 76 0.43 4.93 -18.22
C LYS A 76 0.86 5.77 -17.03
N PRO A 77 1.64 5.21 -16.08
CA PRO A 77 2.15 5.99 -14.96
C PRO A 77 3.09 7.09 -15.46
N GLN A 78 3.08 8.22 -14.76
CA GLN A 78 3.96 9.35 -15.07
C GLN A 78 5.38 9.11 -14.53
N PRO A 79 6.41 9.77 -15.10
CA PRO A 79 7.75 9.72 -14.54
C PRO A 79 7.78 10.20 -13.09
N SER A 80 8.51 9.50 -12.23
CA SER A 80 8.70 9.94 -10.85
C SER A 80 9.72 11.09 -10.78
N LEU A 81 9.37 12.16 -10.06
CA LEU A 81 10.31 13.24 -9.75
C LEU A 81 11.34 12.73 -8.73
N ARG A 82 12.64 12.76 -9.11
CA ARG A 82 13.71 12.32 -8.21
C ARG A 82 14.25 13.50 -7.40
N VAL A 83 14.20 13.36 -6.08
CA VAL A 83 14.80 14.30 -5.12
C VAL A 83 15.82 13.56 -4.27
N TYR A 84 16.92 14.23 -3.92
CA TYR A 84 17.96 13.66 -3.09
C TYR A 84 17.85 14.20 -1.66
N ILE A 85 17.79 13.27 -0.70
CA ILE A 85 17.76 13.59 0.73
C ILE A 85 19.11 13.21 1.37
N PRO A 86 19.73 14.10 2.17
CA PRO A 86 20.97 13.79 2.86
C PRO A 86 20.76 12.67 3.89
N LYS A 87 21.70 11.74 3.98
CA LYS A 87 21.83 10.74 5.04
C LYS A 87 22.80 11.25 6.12
N VAL A 88 22.77 10.61 7.28
CA VAL A 88 23.66 10.89 8.42
C VAL A 88 25.15 10.87 8.05
N ASN A 89 25.56 10.14 7.00
CA ASN A 89 26.95 10.00 6.56
C ASN A 89 27.25 10.81 5.29
N GLU A 90 26.66 11.97 5.10
CA GLU A 90 26.86 12.86 3.93
C GLU A 90 26.48 12.24 2.56
N LYS A 91 26.07 10.99 2.52
CA LYS A 91 25.58 10.33 1.31
C LYS A 91 24.16 10.79 0.98
N LEU A 92 23.88 10.95 -0.30
CA LEU A 92 22.54 11.29 -0.77
C LEU A 92 21.68 10.04 -0.98
N ARG A 93 20.43 10.10 -0.53
CA ARG A 93 19.42 9.05 -0.79
C ARG A 93 18.47 9.56 -1.86
N PRO A 94 18.35 8.90 -3.02
CA PRO A 94 17.33 9.25 -4.00
C PRO A 94 15.94 8.88 -3.47
N LEU A 95 15.00 9.80 -3.59
CA LEU A 95 13.58 9.62 -3.32
C LEU A 95 12.80 9.90 -4.59
N GLY A 96 11.97 8.95 -5.03
CA GLY A 96 11.04 9.13 -6.14
C GLY A 96 9.68 9.63 -5.65
N MET A 97 9.21 10.74 -6.20
CA MET A 97 7.88 11.27 -5.92
C MET A 97 6.99 11.01 -7.14
N ALA A 98 5.98 10.18 -6.97
CA ALA A 98 5.02 9.86 -8.01
C ALA A 98 3.98 10.98 -8.20
N ALA A 99 3.37 11.06 -9.38
CA ALA A 99 2.22 11.91 -9.66
C ALA A 99 1.02 11.55 -8.75
N TYR A 100 0.08 12.49 -8.61
CA TYR A 100 -1.04 12.29 -7.68
C TYR A 100 -1.90 11.06 -8.04
N GLU A 101 -2.27 10.90 -9.31
CA GLU A 101 -3.01 9.72 -9.79
C GLU A 101 -2.26 8.41 -9.55
N ASP A 102 -0.95 8.41 -9.78
CA ASP A 102 -0.13 7.21 -9.55
C ASP A 102 -0.13 6.79 -8.07
N LYS A 103 -0.14 7.77 -7.16
CA LYS A 103 -0.28 7.49 -5.73
C LYS A 103 -1.63 6.88 -5.38
N LEU A 104 -2.72 7.33 -6.02
CA LEU A 104 -4.06 6.74 -5.84
C LEU A 104 -4.08 5.29 -6.32
N VAL A 105 -3.57 5.03 -7.52
CA VAL A 105 -3.51 3.66 -8.07
C VAL A 105 -2.63 2.76 -7.20
N GLN A 106 -1.46 3.24 -6.75
CA GLN A 106 -0.58 2.51 -5.83
C GLN A 106 -1.27 2.21 -4.50
N SER A 107 -2.01 3.17 -3.95
CA SER A 107 -2.76 2.98 -2.69
C SER A 107 -3.86 1.92 -2.85
N ALA A 108 -4.63 1.97 -3.93
CA ALA A 108 -5.67 0.99 -4.23
C ALA A 108 -5.10 -0.42 -4.43
N LEU A 109 -4.01 -0.54 -5.21
CA LEU A 109 -3.28 -1.81 -5.35
C LEU A 109 -2.75 -2.31 -4.02
N GLY A 110 -2.19 -1.42 -3.19
CA GLY A 110 -1.70 -1.76 -1.86
C GLY A 110 -2.79 -2.36 -0.97
N LYS A 111 -4.00 -1.78 -0.97
CA LYS A 111 -5.16 -2.33 -0.23
C LYS A 111 -5.54 -3.73 -0.71
N ILE A 112 -5.63 -3.92 -2.03
CA ILE A 112 -5.97 -5.23 -2.61
C ILE A 112 -4.91 -6.28 -2.27
N LEU A 113 -3.62 -5.94 -2.43
CA LEU A 113 -2.52 -6.85 -2.11
C LEU A 113 -2.46 -7.16 -0.61
N THR A 114 -2.76 -6.19 0.24
CA THR A 114 -2.85 -6.40 1.70
C THR A 114 -3.94 -7.43 2.02
N ALA A 115 -5.13 -7.31 1.43
CA ALA A 115 -6.21 -8.29 1.64
C ALA A 115 -5.82 -9.72 1.21
N VAL A 116 -4.99 -9.85 0.17
CA VAL A 116 -4.52 -11.16 -0.32
C VAL A 116 -3.39 -11.73 0.55
N TYR A 117 -2.42 -10.89 0.94
CA TYR A 117 -1.16 -11.40 1.52
C TYR A 117 -1.10 -11.30 3.04
N GLU A 118 -1.83 -10.38 3.68
CA GLU A 118 -1.78 -10.22 5.14
C GLU A 118 -2.12 -11.52 5.90
N PRO A 119 -3.14 -12.30 5.49
CA PRO A 119 -3.43 -13.58 6.13
C PRO A 119 -2.37 -14.66 5.93
N LYS A 120 -1.55 -14.54 4.87
CA LYS A 120 -0.49 -15.51 4.53
C LYS A 120 0.82 -15.26 5.26
N PHE A 121 0.99 -14.08 5.84
CA PHE A 121 2.23 -13.73 6.53
C PHE A 121 2.35 -14.48 7.86
N HIS A 122 3.50 -15.06 8.09
CA HIS A 122 3.82 -15.70 9.36
C HIS A 122 3.72 -14.68 10.51
N HIS A 123 3.29 -15.15 11.70
CA HIS A 123 3.07 -14.27 12.85
C HIS A 123 4.35 -13.54 13.32
N ASN A 124 5.55 -14.10 13.06
CA ASN A 124 6.85 -13.48 13.38
C ASN A 124 7.31 -12.46 12.34
N MET A 125 6.57 -12.22 11.28
CA MET A 125 6.86 -11.15 10.32
C MET A 125 6.33 -9.82 10.85
N TYR A 126 7.20 -8.86 11.12
CA TYR A 126 6.87 -7.54 11.66
C TYR A 126 7.08 -6.41 10.67
N GLY A 127 8.01 -6.58 9.71
CA GLY A 127 8.39 -5.52 8.79
C GLY A 127 7.27 -5.12 7.83
N PHE A 128 7.03 -3.81 7.70
CA PHE A 128 6.07 -3.21 6.76
C PHE A 128 4.61 -3.68 6.90
N ARG A 129 4.23 -4.24 8.05
CA ARG A 129 2.85 -4.65 8.34
C ARG A 129 2.14 -3.62 9.20
N ARG A 130 0.82 -3.44 8.97
CA ARG A 130 -0.01 -2.55 9.77
C ARG A 130 -0.05 -3.03 11.24
N ASN A 131 -0.04 -2.09 12.17
CA ASN A 131 -0.11 -2.34 13.61
C ASN A 131 1.00 -3.25 14.15
N ARG A 132 2.14 -3.37 13.44
CA ARG A 132 3.32 -4.09 13.87
C ARG A 132 4.55 -3.20 13.79
N SER A 133 5.32 -3.17 14.86
CA SER A 133 6.50 -2.32 14.99
C SER A 133 7.76 -3.14 15.29
N CYS A 134 8.93 -2.53 15.12
CA CYS A 134 10.18 -3.14 15.55
C CYS A 134 10.22 -3.37 17.07
N HIS A 135 9.55 -2.52 17.86
CA HIS A 135 9.45 -2.71 19.31
C HIS A 135 8.63 -3.96 19.66
N ASP A 136 7.57 -4.27 18.90
CA ASP A 136 6.80 -5.49 19.12
C ASP A 136 7.62 -6.74 18.77
N ALA A 137 8.43 -6.66 17.72
CA ALA A 137 9.38 -7.73 17.37
C ALA A 137 10.39 -7.98 18.49
N LEU A 138 10.97 -6.92 19.05
CA LEU A 138 11.92 -7.03 20.16
C LEU A 138 11.27 -7.59 21.42
N LYS A 139 10.06 -7.13 21.78
CA LYS A 139 9.30 -7.66 22.92
C LYS A 139 9.05 -9.16 22.76
N GLU A 140 8.64 -9.60 21.59
CA GLU A 140 8.38 -11.01 21.33
C GLU A 140 9.67 -11.84 21.40
N LEU A 141 10.78 -11.33 20.85
CA LEU A 141 12.08 -11.98 20.95
C LEU A 141 12.50 -12.14 22.41
N THR A 142 12.44 -11.07 23.22
CA THR A 142 12.75 -11.11 24.65
C THR A 142 11.91 -12.15 25.37
N ARG A 143 10.59 -12.16 25.13
CA ARG A 143 9.67 -13.13 25.71
C ARG A 143 10.01 -14.58 25.36
N GLN A 144 10.46 -14.82 24.13
CA GLN A 144 10.87 -16.18 23.70
C GLN A 144 12.18 -16.61 24.32
N VAL A 145 13.16 -15.72 24.46
CA VAL A 145 14.45 -15.98 25.10
C VAL A 145 14.26 -16.26 26.60
N GLU A 146 13.49 -15.43 27.32
CA GLU A 146 13.21 -15.60 28.75
C GLU A 146 12.48 -16.93 29.06
N ARG A 147 11.59 -17.38 28.15
CA ARG A 147 10.88 -18.65 28.32
C ARG A 147 11.71 -19.90 27.98
N GLY A 148 12.97 -19.73 27.59
CA GLY A 148 13.92 -20.83 27.33
C GLY A 148 13.49 -21.82 26.24
N ARG A 149 12.51 -21.43 25.39
CA ARG A 149 11.92 -22.32 24.37
C ARG A 149 12.74 -22.46 23.10
N ASN A 150 13.72 -21.60 22.88
CA ASN A 150 14.60 -21.69 21.71
C ASN A 150 16.03 -21.93 22.17
N LYS A 151 16.51 -23.15 22.01
CA LYS A 151 17.95 -23.37 21.92
C LYS A 151 18.40 -22.71 20.63
N LEU A 152 19.12 -21.59 20.72
CA LEU A 152 19.82 -21.00 19.60
C LEU A 152 20.87 -22.04 19.17
N HIS A 153 20.62 -22.78 18.12
CA HIS A 153 21.66 -23.50 17.41
C HIS A 153 22.42 -22.44 16.58
N CYS A 154 23.58 -22.05 17.06
CA CYS A 154 24.61 -21.39 16.27
C CYS A 154 25.18 -22.35 15.24
#